data_1110c4704ccd021cbd5915ea71415b05
#
_entry.id   1110c4704ccd021cbd5915ea71415b05
#
_cell.length_a   1.000
_cell.length_b   1.000
_cell.length_c   1.000
_cell.angle_alpha   90.00
_cell.angle_beta   90.00
_cell.angle_gamma   90.00
#
_symmetry.space_group_name_H-M   'P 1'
#
loop_
_entity.id
_entity.type
_entity.pdbx_description
1 polymer ?
#
loop_
_entity_poly.entity_id
_entity_poly.type
_entity_poly.pdbx_seq_one_letter_code
_entity_poly.pdbx_strand_id
1 'polypeptide(L)'
;MIGAEQVKLIAFDVDGTLTDGTLVMGSGGEAYKLFNAHDGLAISLAHRMGYAVGFITGRTSPIVEARAKELSCDFVLMGIRDKVSALQQLLRERALCWDEVAYMGDDLNDLPLFSRVGLSGCPADACEENQSAADFISRYDGG
;
A
#
# COMPACT_ATOMS: atom_id res chain seq x y z
N MET A 1 8.51 -15.82 -4.81
CA MET A 1 7.12 -15.47 -5.23
C MET A 1 6.21 -16.67 -5.01
N ILE A 2 5.11 -16.44 -4.35
CA ILE A 2 4.04 -17.45 -4.19
C ILE A 2 2.95 -17.23 -5.27
N GLY A 3 2.03 -18.17 -5.41
CA GLY A 3 0.87 -17.99 -6.28
C GLY A 3 -0.10 -16.93 -5.72
N ALA A 4 -0.69 -16.13 -6.60
CA ALA A 4 -1.65 -15.09 -6.20
C ALA A 4 -2.89 -15.67 -5.46
N GLU A 5 -3.18 -16.94 -5.67
CA GLU A 5 -4.27 -17.65 -5.00
C GLU A 5 -4.07 -17.82 -3.48
N GLN A 6 -2.85 -17.64 -2.99
CA GLN A 6 -2.57 -17.69 -1.56
C GLN A 6 -2.77 -16.35 -0.86
N VAL A 7 -2.85 -15.26 -1.62
CA VAL A 7 -3.01 -13.91 -1.07
C VAL A 7 -4.39 -13.76 -0.42
N LYS A 8 -4.39 -13.23 0.79
CA LYS A 8 -5.60 -12.91 1.57
C LYS A 8 -5.65 -11.46 2.03
N LEU A 9 -4.48 -10.80 2.08
CA LEU A 9 -4.36 -9.41 2.48
C LEU A 9 -3.56 -8.64 1.43
N ILE A 10 -4.07 -7.48 1.03
CA ILE A 10 -3.42 -6.57 0.09
C ILE A 10 -3.19 -5.24 0.79
N ALA A 11 -1.95 -4.83 0.87
CA ALA A 11 -1.56 -3.57 1.49
C ALA A 11 -0.82 -2.68 0.49
N PHE A 12 -1.11 -1.38 0.55
CA PHE A 12 -0.49 -0.37 -0.31
C PHE A 12 0.19 0.69 0.54
N ASP A 13 1.36 1.15 0.09
CA ASP A 13 1.83 2.49 0.40
C ASP A 13 0.93 3.53 -0.27
N VAL A 14 0.99 4.78 0.17
CA VAL A 14 0.14 5.85 -0.39
C VAL A 14 0.93 6.78 -1.29
N ASP A 15 1.85 7.58 -0.72
CA ASP A 15 2.57 8.60 -1.47
C ASP A 15 3.59 7.98 -2.43
N GLY A 16 3.40 8.17 -3.72
CA GLY A 16 4.20 7.57 -4.78
C GLY A 16 3.69 6.25 -5.31
N THR A 17 2.74 5.62 -4.65
CA THR A 17 2.08 4.37 -5.07
C THR A 17 0.64 4.61 -5.50
N LEU A 18 -0.24 5.04 -4.60
CA LEU A 18 -1.62 5.43 -4.90
C LEU A 18 -1.74 6.89 -5.35
N THR A 19 -0.69 7.67 -5.20
CA THR A 19 -0.52 9.01 -5.76
C THR A 19 0.74 9.04 -6.61
N ASP A 20 0.97 10.14 -7.33
CA ASP A 20 2.21 10.34 -8.10
C ASP A 20 3.42 10.74 -7.23
N GLY A 21 3.26 10.80 -5.92
CA GLY A 21 4.30 11.19 -4.97
C GLY A 21 4.41 12.70 -4.73
N THR A 22 3.69 13.53 -5.45
CA THR A 22 3.67 14.98 -5.23
C THR A 22 2.99 15.30 -3.91
N LEU A 23 3.66 16.08 -3.07
CA LEU A 23 3.10 16.61 -1.83
C LEU A 23 2.58 18.03 -2.09
N VAL A 24 1.28 18.21 -1.95
CA VAL A 24 0.63 19.54 -2.11
C VAL A 24 0.44 20.15 -0.74
N MET A 25 1.33 21.10 -0.39
CA MET A 25 1.40 21.71 0.93
C MET A 25 0.77 23.09 0.93
N GLY A 26 -0.06 23.34 1.91
CA GLY A 26 -0.60 24.66 2.25
C GLY A 26 0.01 25.18 3.54
N SER A 27 -0.43 26.38 3.97
CA SER A 27 0.06 27.01 5.21
C SER A 27 -0.27 26.20 6.48
N GLY A 28 -1.31 25.37 6.45
CA GLY A 28 -1.72 24.51 7.55
C GLY A 28 -1.21 23.06 7.45
N GLY A 29 -0.30 22.76 6.52
CA GLY A 29 0.22 21.42 6.25
C GLY A 29 -0.25 20.90 4.89
N GLU A 30 -0.47 19.59 4.79
CA GLU A 30 -0.96 18.97 3.55
C GLU A 30 -2.32 19.52 3.14
N ALA A 31 -2.41 20.01 1.91
CA ALA A 31 -3.62 20.65 1.40
C ALA A 31 -4.59 19.65 0.74
N TYR A 32 -4.10 18.83 -0.18
CA TYR A 32 -4.86 17.77 -0.83
C TYR A 32 -3.96 16.69 -1.43
N LYS A 33 -4.56 15.56 -1.82
CA LYS A 33 -3.95 14.48 -2.60
C LYS A 33 -4.83 14.17 -3.80
N LEU A 34 -4.19 13.73 -4.88
CA LEU A 34 -4.88 13.27 -6.09
C LEU A 34 -4.82 11.74 -6.13
N PHE A 35 -5.98 11.10 -6.04
CA PHE A 35 -6.12 9.67 -6.17
C PHE A 35 -6.73 9.31 -7.53
N ASN A 36 -6.42 8.10 -8.02
CA ASN A 36 -6.95 7.60 -9.27
C ASN A 36 -8.27 6.83 -9.03
N ALA A 37 -9.29 7.15 -9.83
CA ALA A 37 -10.58 6.47 -9.73
C ALA A 37 -10.49 4.97 -10.05
N HIS A 38 -9.62 4.55 -10.97
CA HIS A 38 -9.41 3.14 -11.30
C HIS A 38 -8.85 2.35 -10.11
N ASP A 39 -7.89 2.91 -9.39
CA ASP A 39 -7.36 2.32 -8.16
C ASP A 39 -8.46 2.15 -7.12
N GLY A 40 -9.29 3.18 -6.95
CA GLY A 40 -10.40 3.14 -6.01
C GLY A 40 -11.38 2.03 -6.31
N LEU A 41 -11.75 1.84 -7.58
CA LEU A 41 -12.61 0.75 -7.99
C LEU A 41 -11.98 -0.61 -7.72
N ALA A 42 -10.70 -0.78 -8.08
CA ALA A 42 -9.97 -2.03 -7.87
C ALA A 42 -9.89 -2.42 -6.39
N ILE A 43 -9.57 -1.45 -5.52
CA ILE A 43 -9.53 -1.65 -4.06
C ILE A 43 -10.90 -2.07 -3.53
N SER A 44 -11.96 -1.38 -3.93
CA SER A 44 -13.33 -1.70 -3.52
C SER A 44 -13.76 -3.10 -4.01
N LEU A 45 -13.38 -3.48 -5.22
CA LEU A 45 -13.67 -4.80 -5.76
C LEU A 45 -12.91 -5.88 -4.98
N ALA A 46 -11.63 -5.68 -4.69
CA ALA A 46 -10.83 -6.63 -3.92
C ALA A 46 -11.44 -6.85 -2.52
N HIS A 47 -11.85 -5.78 -1.84
CA HIS A 47 -12.55 -5.89 -0.56
C HIS A 47 -13.84 -6.72 -0.70
N ARG A 48 -14.65 -6.45 -1.73
CA ARG A 48 -15.90 -7.20 -1.96
C ARG A 48 -15.68 -8.67 -2.33
N MET A 49 -14.51 -8.99 -2.89
CA MET A 49 -14.11 -10.37 -3.18
C MET A 49 -13.57 -11.12 -1.96
N GLY A 50 -13.48 -10.47 -0.80
CA GLY A 50 -13.08 -11.09 0.45
C GLY A 50 -11.61 -10.91 0.82
N TYR A 51 -10.84 -10.13 0.06
CA TYR A 51 -9.50 -9.74 0.48
C TYR A 51 -9.56 -8.69 1.58
N ALA A 52 -8.68 -8.81 2.58
CA ALA A 52 -8.43 -7.71 3.50
C ALA A 52 -7.56 -6.68 2.77
N VAL A 53 -8.05 -5.46 2.58
CA VAL A 53 -7.35 -4.43 1.81
C VAL A 53 -7.19 -3.17 2.65
N GLY A 54 -6.01 -2.55 2.60
CA GLY A 54 -5.79 -1.29 3.29
C GLY A 54 -4.44 -0.63 2.99
N PHE A 55 -4.15 0.41 3.76
CA PHE A 55 -3.01 1.28 3.54
C PHE A 55 -2.04 1.23 4.72
N ILE A 56 -0.74 1.32 4.40
CA ILE A 56 0.34 1.49 5.37
C ILE A 56 1.20 2.64 4.89
N THR A 57 1.19 3.76 5.60
CA THR A 57 1.88 4.99 5.19
C THR A 57 2.66 5.63 6.34
N GLY A 58 3.79 6.24 5.99
CA GLY A 58 4.62 6.96 6.97
C GLY A 58 4.02 8.28 7.43
N ARG A 59 3.12 8.87 6.68
CA ARG A 59 2.47 10.15 7.01
C ARG A 59 1.14 9.92 7.71
N THR A 60 0.77 10.86 8.58
CA THR A 60 -0.58 10.94 9.15
C THR A 60 -1.36 11.95 8.35
N SER A 61 -2.49 11.54 7.77
CA SER A 61 -3.29 12.37 6.87
C SER A 61 -4.78 12.10 7.03
N PRO A 62 -5.57 13.13 7.40
CA PRO A 62 -7.03 13.01 7.40
C PRO A 62 -7.59 12.71 6.01
N ILE A 63 -6.87 13.11 4.95
CA ILE A 63 -7.26 12.86 3.55
C ILE A 63 -7.17 11.35 3.26
N VAL A 64 -6.08 10.71 3.68
CA VAL A 64 -5.89 9.26 3.53
C VAL A 64 -6.93 8.48 4.34
N GLU A 65 -7.22 8.92 5.56
CA GLU A 65 -8.26 8.33 6.39
C GLU A 65 -9.63 8.39 5.72
N ALA A 66 -9.99 9.55 5.17
CA ALA A 66 -11.25 9.74 4.44
C ALA A 66 -11.32 8.85 3.20
N ARG A 67 -10.21 8.74 2.44
CA ARG A 67 -10.15 7.88 1.25
C ARG A 67 -10.29 6.40 1.62
N ALA A 68 -9.61 5.94 2.64
CA ALA A 68 -9.71 4.57 3.12
C ALA A 68 -11.15 4.22 3.53
N LYS A 69 -11.83 5.13 4.20
CA LYS A 69 -13.24 4.98 4.58
C LYS A 69 -14.16 4.92 3.37
N GLU A 70 -13.97 5.80 2.40
CA GLU A 70 -14.74 5.82 1.14
C GLU A 70 -14.63 4.48 0.39
N LEU A 71 -13.44 3.89 0.37
CA LEU A 71 -13.16 2.64 -0.31
C LEU A 71 -13.48 1.38 0.52
N SER A 72 -13.98 1.54 1.73
CA SER A 72 -14.24 0.44 2.67
C SER A 72 -12.99 -0.39 2.99
N CYS A 73 -11.83 0.27 3.11
CA CYS A 73 -10.61 -0.42 3.51
C CYS A 73 -10.76 -1.07 4.88
N ASP A 74 -10.17 -2.25 5.03
CA ASP A 74 -10.24 -3.04 6.26
C ASP A 74 -9.29 -2.51 7.33
N PHE A 75 -8.25 -1.79 6.92
CA PHE A 75 -7.28 -1.16 7.81
C PHE A 75 -6.65 0.07 7.16
N VAL A 76 -6.20 1.01 7.98
CA VAL A 76 -5.37 2.14 7.59
C VAL A 76 -4.36 2.40 8.71
N LEU A 77 -3.09 2.19 8.42
CA LEU A 77 -1.98 2.38 9.35
C LEU A 77 -1.21 3.62 8.92
N MET A 78 -1.32 4.70 9.68
CA MET A 78 -0.70 5.99 9.38
C MET A 78 0.36 6.34 10.42
N GLY A 79 1.31 7.19 10.04
CA GLY A 79 2.41 7.59 10.93
C GLY A 79 3.38 6.46 11.22
N ILE A 80 3.51 5.50 10.34
CA ILE A 80 4.28 4.27 10.54
C ILE A 80 5.71 4.46 10.04
N ARG A 81 6.68 4.40 10.96
CA ARG A 81 8.10 4.40 10.61
C ARG A 81 8.62 3.00 10.30
N ASP A 82 8.25 2.03 11.13
CA ASP A 82 8.59 0.62 10.95
C ASP A 82 7.40 -0.13 10.38
N LYS A 83 7.31 -0.19 9.06
CA LYS A 83 6.23 -0.87 8.34
C LYS A 83 6.23 -2.38 8.58
N VAL A 84 7.39 -2.99 8.82
CA VAL A 84 7.50 -4.43 9.11
C VAL A 84 6.82 -4.75 10.43
N SER A 85 7.15 -4.03 11.50
CA SER A 85 6.54 -4.24 12.81
C SER A 85 5.04 -3.99 12.80
N ALA A 86 4.59 -2.93 12.10
CA ALA A 86 3.17 -2.60 12.00
C ALA A 86 2.38 -3.70 11.26
N LEU A 87 2.90 -4.16 10.13
CA LEU A 87 2.24 -5.24 9.37
C LEU A 87 2.30 -6.57 10.12
N GLN A 88 3.40 -6.88 10.79
CA GLN A 88 3.52 -8.09 11.63
C GLN A 88 2.45 -8.13 12.72
N GLN A 89 2.19 -7.01 13.38
CA GLN A 89 1.13 -6.92 14.38
C GLN A 89 -0.25 -7.16 13.75
N LEU A 90 -0.54 -6.51 12.62
CA LEU A 90 -1.80 -6.69 11.89
C LEU A 90 -2.01 -8.16 11.49
N LEU A 91 -0.96 -8.84 11.01
CA LEU A 91 -1.03 -10.25 10.63
C LEU A 91 -1.35 -11.15 11.83
N ARG A 92 -0.75 -10.89 12.99
CA ARG A 92 -1.08 -11.62 14.23
C ARG A 92 -2.56 -11.44 14.61
N GLU A 93 -3.06 -10.22 14.56
CA GLU A 93 -4.46 -9.91 14.89
C GLU A 93 -5.45 -10.60 13.94
N ARG A 94 -5.04 -10.82 12.68
CA ARG A 94 -5.86 -11.45 11.64
C ARG A 94 -5.58 -12.94 11.46
N ALA A 95 -4.68 -13.52 12.22
CA ALA A 95 -4.24 -14.91 12.08
C ALA A 95 -3.76 -15.25 10.65
N LEU A 96 -3.00 -14.34 10.04
CA LEU A 96 -2.39 -14.47 8.72
C LEU A 96 -0.86 -14.59 8.84
N CYS A 97 -0.25 -15.19 7.81
CA CYS A 97 1.21 -15.25 7.68
C CYS A 97 1.71 -14.35 6.54
N TRP A 98 3.01 -14.12 6.48
CA TRP A 98 3.64 -13.25 5.48
C TRP A 98 3.39 -13.70 4.04
N ASP A 99 3.33 -15.02 3.80
CA ASP A 99 3.09 -15.57 2.46
C ASP A 99 1.68 -15.27 1.93
N GLU A 100 0.75 -14.88 2.80
CA GLU A 100 -0.63 -14.53 2.44
C GLU A 100 -0.82 -13.03 2.12
N VAL A 101 0.29 -12.27 2.06
CA VAL A 101 0.28 -10.82 1.85
C VAL A 101 0.79 -10.46 0.46
N ALA A 102 0.07 -9.58 -0.23
CA ALA A 102 0.58 -8.79 -1.33
C ALA A 102 0.82 -7.35 -0.85
N TYR A 103 1.96 -6.78 -1.19
CA TYR A 103 2.31 -5.42 -0.83
C TYR A 103 2.84 -4.65 -2.02
N MET A 104 2.40 -3.40 -2.17
CA MET A 104 2.89 -2.48 -3.20
C MET A 104 3.43 -1.20 -2.59
N GLY A 105 4.66 -0.83 -2.97
CA GLY A 105 5.34 0.37 -2.49
C GLY A 105 6.36 0.87 -3.51
N ASP A 106 6.84 2.11 -3.35
CA ASP A 106 7.65 2.79 -4.37
C ASP A 106 9.02 3.24 -3.90
N ASP A 107 9.30 3.26 -2.59
CA ASP A 107 10.50 3.88 -2.06
C ASP A 107 11.23 2.98 -1.04
N LEU A 108 12.41 3.42 -0.62
CA LEU A 108 13.33 2.65 0.23
C LEU A 108 12.70 2.16 1.54
N ASN A 109 11.76 2.92 2.11
CA ASN A 109 11.06 2.51 3.34
C ASN A 109 10.11 1.32 3.14
N ASP A 110 9.83 0.93 1.90
CA ASP A 110 9.02 -0.24 1.56
C ASP A 110 9.85 -1.53 1.38
N LEU A 111 11.13 -1.39 1.06
CA LEU A 111 12.03 -2.52 0.78
C LEU A 111 12.03 -3.61 1.85
N PRO A 112 12.04 -3.31 3.16
CA PRO A 112 12.03 -4.35 4.19
C PRO A 112 10.78 -5.25 4.13
N LEU A 113 9.68 -4.78 3.56
CA LEU A 113 8.48 -5.59 3.36
C LEU A 113 8.61 -6.51 2.15
N PHE A 114 9.27 -6.07 1.08
CA PHE A 114 9.39 -6.85 -0.16
C PHE A 114 10.03 -8.22 0.05
N SER A 115 11.01 -8.32 0.96
CA SER A 115 11.66 -9.59 1.28
C SER A 115 10.85 -10.52 2.19
N ARG A 116 9.73 -10.07 2.71
CA ARG A 116 8.91 -10.80 3.69
C ARG A 116 7.57 -11.26 3.15
N VAL A 117 6.93 -10.41 2.33
CA VAL A 117 5.59 -10.69 1.79
C VAL A 117 5.62 -11.78 0.73
N GLY A 118 4.48 -12.43 0.54
CA GLY A 118 4.34 -13.47 -0.49
C GLY A 118 4.43 -12.92 -1.91
N LEU A 119 3.93 -11.69 -2.12
CA LEU A 119 3.97 -11.03 -3.43
C LEU A 119 4.26 -9.53 -3.25
N SER A 120 5.36 -9.07 -3.82
CA SER A 120 5.76 -7.67 -3.79
C SER A 120 5.56 -7.00 -5.15
N GLY A 121 5.15 -5.75 -5.16
CA GLY A 121 4.97 -4.96 -6.37
C GLY A 121 5.40 -3.51 -6.21
N CYS A 122 5.65 -2.84 -7.32
CA CYS A 122 5.92 -1.42 -7.34
C CYS A 122 5.38 -0.75 -8.61
N PRO A 123 5.12 0.57 -8.60
CA PRO A 123 4.81 1.33 -9.81
C PRO A 123 6.04 1.44 -10.72
N ALA A 124 5.82 1.82 -11.99
CA ALA A 124 6.87 1.89 -13.00
C ALA A 124 7.94 2.94 -12.68
N ASP A 125 7.59 3.98 -11.94
CA ASP A 125 8.47 5.07 -11.51
C ASP A 125 9.00 4.93 -10.07
N ALA A 126 8.89 3.75 -9.47
CA ALA A 126 9.51 3.45 -8.18
C ALA A 126 11.03 3.61 -8.23
N CYS A 127 11.68 3.79 -7.09
CA CYS A 127 13.15 3.84 -7.06
C CYS A 127 13.76 2.51 -7.56
N GLU A 128 15.00 2.57 -8.05
CA GLU A 128 15.66 1.42 -8.69
C GLU A 128 15.76 0.21 -7.77
N GLU A 129 15.97 0.43 -6.48
CA GLU A 129 16.06 -0.62 -5.48
C GLU A 129 14.74 -1.39 -5.36
N ASN A 130 13.61 -0.69 -5.36
CA ASN A 130 12.28 -1.31 -5.34
C ASN A 130 12.00 -2.07 -6.63
N GLN A 131 12.32 -1.49 -7.79
CA GLN A 131 12.15 -2.19 -9.06
C GLN A 131 12.99 -3.47 -9.13
N SER A 132 14.21 -3.43 -8.60
CA SER A 132 15.11 -4.59 -8.58
C SER A 132 14.64 -5.70 -7.63
N ALA A 133 13.93 -5.35 -6.56
CA ALA A 133 13.50 -6.28 -5.52
C ALA A 133 12.06 -6.79 -5.70
N ALA A 134 11.22 -6.09 -6.45
CA ALA A 134 9.82 -6.43 -6.61
C ALA A 134 9.62 -7.68 -7.48
N ASP A 135 8.64 -8.50 -7.10
CA ASP A 135 8.17 -9.61 -7.95
C ASP A 135 7.41 -9.11 -9.17
N PHE A 136 6.76 -7.95 -9.05
CA PHE A 136 5.95 -7.36 -10.11
C PHE A 136 6.22 -5.84 -10.21
N ILE A 137 6.43 -5.38 -11.43
CA ILE A 137 6.53 -3.94 -11.75
C ILE A 137 5.33 -3.58 -12.63
N SER A 138 4.56 -2.58 -12.20
CA SER A 138 3.43 -2.07 -12.96
C SER A 138 3.89 -1.45 -14.30
N ARG A 139 3.00 -1.43 -15.26
CA ARG A 139 3.22 -0.67 -16.52
C ARG A 139 2.99 0.83 -16.32
N TYR A 140 2.35 1.20 -15.24
CA TYR A 140 1.94 2.57 -14.94
C TYR A 140 2.73 3.11 -13.77
N ASP A 141 2.96 4.42 -13.80
CA ASP A 141 3.52 5.17 -12.69
C ASP A 141 2.55 5.21 -11.50
N GLY A 142 3.04 5.66 -10.33
CA GLY A 142 2.20 5.91 -9.17
C GLY A 142 1.15 7.00 -9.47
N GLY A 143 -0.03 6.84 -8.94
CA GLY A 143 -1.13 7.79 -9.11
C GLY A 143 -2.19 7.46 -10.16
#